data_5848d3fc56bdfbc1510071044db695b9
#
_entry.id   5848d3fc56bdfbc1510071044db695b9
#
_cell.length_a   1.000
_cell.length_b   1.000
_cell.length_c   1.000
_cell.angle_alpha   90.00
_cell.angle_beta   90.00
_cell.angle_gamma   90.00
#
_symmetry.space_group_name_H-M   'P 1'
#
loop_
_entity.id
_entity.type
_entity.pdbx_description
1 polymer ?
#
loop_
_entity_poly.entity_id
_entity_poly.type
_entity_poly.pdbx_seq_one_letter_code
_entity_poly.pdbx_strand_id
1 'polypeptide(L)'
;ASWAVAKIQVKAVEVVDSYYALYNSGATFTVNGIEVNNTKFENATYIDTDQTITTPGIYFIKGGVTVNYNSTTNAANLLFIGDDSQNISTVAITGNYIRLRQNTETGHFLCKNIVFKAAEGFTNYLFTVYADESFANVAFDQCQIALNGKPVSAITNDKRSIANFSMENSTIKITAVTQQFIINTSSNKNQDYGNVIFRNNTFYCPSGKVNQLVLFNGSASGIANLTIENNTFINLETNTGGYVNIGNLAKTSIKNNIFWTNTDGTGNVVIIRPQITSPTGDICADNLLYKTMTYNWQMFYGGKLPFEGAEELKALTSNPFDGGTFDLANGIFVPNAEYAEYGATN
;
A
#
# COMPACT_ATOMS: atom_id res chain seq x y z
N ALA A 1 -42.58 -13.34 -2.90
CA ALA A 1 -41.11 -13.31 -2.99
C ALA A 1 -40.69 -11.84 -3.13
N SER A 2 -40.14 -11.24 -2.09
CA SER A 2 -39.59 -9.89 -2.11
C SER A 2 -38.13 -9.99 -2.57
N TRP A 3 -37.84 -9.38 -3.70
CA TRP A 3 -36.46 -9.23 -4.18
C TRP A 3 -35.79 -8.13 -3.33
N ALA A 4 -34.85 -8.50 -2.48
CA ALA A 4 -33.94 -7.55 -1.90
C ALA A 4 -32.98 -7.09 -2.99
N VAL A 5 -33.16 -5.85 -3.46
CA VAL A 5 -32.15 -5.21 -4.31
C VAL A 5 -30.96 -4.90 -3.41
N ALA A 6 -29.90 -5.70 -3.53
CA ALA A 6 -28.63 -5.35 -2.90
C ALA A 6 -28.18 -4.00 -3.48
N LYS A 7 -28.17 -2.98 -2.64
CA LYS A 7 -27.55 -1.70 -3.00
C LYS A 7 -26.05 -1.94 -3.10
N ILE A 8 -25.54 -1.99 -4.33
CA ILE A 8 -24.12 -1.85 -4.58
C ILE A 8 -23.76 -0.45 -4.07
N GLN A 9 -23.13 -0.38 -2.92
CA GLN A 9 -22.48 0.85 -2.47
C GLN A 9 -21.14 0.94 -3.24
N VAL A 10 -21.19 1.43 -4.46
CA VAL A 10 -20.04 2.06 -5.05
C VAL A 10 -19.73 3.24 -4.15
N LYS A 11 -18.66 3.18 -3.38
CA LYS A 11 -18.19 4.32 -2.61
C LYS A 11 -17.88 5.40 -3.63
N ALA A 12 -18.76 6.38 -3.78
CA ALA A 12 -18.52 7.47 -4.70
C ALA A 12 -17.19 8.10 -4.32
N VAL A 13 -16.23 8.08 -5.24
CA VAL A 13 -14.99 8.84 -5.06
C VAL A 13 -15.42 10.29 -4.95
N GLU A 14 -15.11 10.93 -3.82
CA GLU A 14 -15.41 12.32 -3.61
C GLU A 14 -14.66 13.14 -4.68
N VAL A 15 -15.41 13.82 -5.54
CA VAL A 15 -14.80 14.69 -6.56
C VAL A 15 -14.41 15.99 -5.86
N VAL A 16 -13.13 16.28 -5.82
CA VAL A 16 -12.57 17.52 -5.27
C VAL A 16 -11.86 18.26 -6.38
N ASP A 17 -12.34 19.43 -6.72
CA ASP A 17 -11.77 20.28 -7.76
C ASP A 17 -10.41 20.86 -7.33
N SER A 18 -10.25 21.18 -6.04
CA SER A 18 -8.99 21.67 -5.50
C SER A 18 -8.86 21.42 -4.00
N TYR A 19 -7.94 20.56 -3.61
CA TYR A 19 -7.54 20.36 -2.21
C TYR A 19 -6.84 21.60 -1.64
N TYR A 20 -6.13 22.37 -2.46
CA TYR A 20 -5.49 23.61 -2.04
C TYR A 20 -6.52 24.69 -1.69
N ALA A 21 -7.61 24.79 -2.45
CA ALA A 21 -8.71 25.70 -2.12
C ALA A 21 -9.38 25.30 -0.79
N LEU A 22 -9.62 24.02 -0.53
CA LEU A 22 -10.12 23.53 0.74
C LEU A 22 -9.18 23.90 1.89
N TYR A 23 -7.89 23.61 1.74
CA TYR A 23 -6.87 23.96 2.72
C TYR A 23 -6.85 25.47 3.02
N ASN A 24 -6.85 26.33 2.02
CA ASN A 24 -6.82 27.80 2.17
C ASN A 24 -8.08 28.37 2.80
N SER A 25 -9.23 27.74 2.59
CA SER A 25 -10.50 28.15 3.24
C SER A 25 -10.56 27.78 4.73
N GLY A 26 -9.59 27.03 5.24
CA GLY A 26 -9.62 26.45 6.58
C GLY A 26 -10.44 25.17 6.69
N ALA A 27 -10.96 24.67 5.57
CA ALA A 27 -11.66 23.39 5.56
C ALA A 27 -10.67 22.22 5.77
N THR A 28 -11.19 21.12 6.30
CA THR A 28 -10.40 19.91 6.55
C THR A 28 -10.74 18.85 5.50
N PHE A 29 -9.73 18.18 4.97
CA PHE A 29 -9.87 16.91 4.27
C PHE A 29 -8.98 15.85 4.93
N THR A 30 -9.05 14.61 4.50
CA THR A 30 -8.29 13.53 5.14
C THR A 30 -7.40 12.79 4.15
N VAL A 31 -6.29 12.25 4.67
CA VAL A 31 -5.44 11.25 4.03
C VAL A 31 -5.47 10.01 4.92
N ASN A 32 -6.18 8.98 4.49
CA ASN A 32 -6.42 7.76 5.28
C ASN A 32 -6.85 8.05 6.73
N GLY A 33 -7.81 8.97 6.91
CA GLY A 33 -8.32 9.37 8.21
C GLY A 33 -7.47 10.39 8.97
N ILE A 34 -6.31 10.77 8.46
CA ILE A 34 -5.48 11.83 9.05
C ILE A 34 -5.94 13.18 8.51
N GLU A 35 -6.39 14.06 9.39
CA GLU A 35 -6.87 15.39 9.02
C GLU A 35 -5.76 16.28 8.47
N VAL A 36 -6.04 16.96 7.37
CA VAL A 36 -5.18 17.96 6.74
C VAL A 36 -5.94 19.27 6.61
N ASN A 37 -5.40 20.32 7.22
CA ASN A 37 -5.90 21.70 7.15
C ASN A 37 -4.76 22.67 7.43
N ASN A 38 -5.00 23.97 7.24
CA ASN A 38 -3.98 25.00 7.37
C ASN A 38 -3.58 25.35 8.83
N THR A 39 -4.31 24.86 9.82
CA THR A 39 -3.95 24.99 11.23
C THR A 39 -2.98 23.91 11.68
N LYS A 40 -3.14 22.71 11.15
CA LYS A 40 -2.29 21.58 11.51
C LYS A 40 -1.00 21.52 10.68
N PHE A 41 -1.09 21.95 9.43
CA PHE A 41 0.04 21.96 8.50
C PHE A 41 0.18 23.35 7.88
N GLU A 42 0.97 24.19 8.50
CA GLU A 42 1.19 25.57 8.06
C GLU A 42 2.17 25.66 6.89
N ASN A 43 2.19 26.80 6.21
CA ASN A 43 3.17 27.16 5.18
C ASN A 43 3.19 26.22 3.96
N ALA A 44 2.02 25.83 3.48
CA ALA A 44 1.92 25.04 2.26
C ALA A 44 2.32 25.82 1.01
N THR A 45 2.96 25.13 0.09
CA THR A 45 3.36 25.66 -1.21
C THR A 45 2.48 25.05 -2.30
N TYR A 46 1.91 25.89 -3.17
CA TYR A 46 1.23 25.46 -4.38
C TYR A 46 2.19 25.41 -5.55
N ILE A 47 2.17 24.31 -6.29
CA ILE A 47 3.04 24.06 -7.44
C ILE A 47 2.16 23.90 -8.69
N ASP A 48 2.27 24.85 -9.62
CA ASP A 48 1.46 24.92 -10.84
C ASP A 48 2.24 24.63 -12.14
N THR A 49 3.55 24.43 -12.04
CA THR A 49 4.46 24.13 -13.15
C THR A 49 5.49 23.07 -12.76
N ASP A 50 5.98 22.36 -13.76
CA ASP A 50 7.04 21.35 -13.56
C ASP A 50 8.28 21.98 -12.96
N GLN A 51 8.77 21.40 -11.87
CA GLN A 51 9.94 21.89 -11.16
C GLN A 51 10.65 20.84 -10.30
N THR A 52 11.81 21.21 -9.79
CA THR A 52 12.55 20.40 -8.82
C THR A 52 12.37 20.97 -7.42
N ILE A 53 12.04 20.07 -6.46
CA ILE A 53 11.96 20.36 -5.03
C ILE A 53 13.18 19.75 -4.34
N THR A 54 13.89 20.55 -3.55
CA THR A 54 15.10 20.15 -2.81
C THR A 54 14.94 20.20 -1.31
N THR A 55 13.80 20.63 -0.81
CA THR A 55 13.49 20.73 0.64
C THR A 55 12.22 19.95 0.98
N PRO A 56 12.12 19.37 2.18
CA PRO A 56 10.84 18.87 2.67
C PRO A 56 9.86 20.00 2.95
N GLY A 57 8.56 19.73 2.80
CA GLY A 57 7.51 20.72 3.03
C GLY A 57 6.11 20.17 2.77
N ILE A 58 5.16 21.06 2.69
CA ILE A 58 3.77 20.75 2.39
C ILE A 58 3.47 21.29 0.99
N TYR A 59 3.22 20.37 0.07
CA TYR A 59 3.11 20.66 -1.34
C TYR A 59 1.75 20.23 -1.88
N PHE A 60 1.02 21.20 -2.43
CA PHE A 60 -0.14 20.97 -3.28
C PHE A 60 0.29 21.10 -4.73
N ILE A 61 0.08 20.08 -5.51
CA ILE A 61 0.61 19.98 -6.87
C ILE A 61 -0.56 19.97 -7.84
N LYS A 62 -0.61 20.96 -8.71
CA LYS A 62 -1.64 21.09 -9.76
C LYS A 62 -1.73 19.82 -10.60
N GLY A 63 -2.93 19.44 -10.98
CA GLY A 63 -3.19 18.28 -11.82
C GLY A 63 -2.35 18.29 -13.11
N GLY A 64 -1.72 17.15 -13.41
CA GLY A 64 -0.83 16.95 -14.55
C GLY A 64 0.59 17.49 -14.41
N VAL A 65 0.91 18.22 -13.33
CA VAL A 65 2.27 18.73 -13.08
C VAL A 65 3.19 17.63 -12.57
N THR A 66 4.45 17.69 -13.00
CA THR A 66 5.52 16.80 -12.54
C THR A 66 6.51 17.53 -11.65
N VAL A 67 6.70 17.01 -10.45
CA VAL A 67 7.70 17.48 -9.50
C VAL A 67 8.84 16.48 -9.42
N ASN A 68 10.07 16.94 -9.62
CA ASN A 68 11.27 16.17 -9.35
C ASN A 68 11.70 16.37 -7.90
N TYR A 69 11.55 15.34 -7.06
CA TYR A 69 11.98 15.45 -5.67
C TYR A 69 13.41 14.96 -5.49
N ASN A 70 14.27 15.86 -5.03
CA ASN A 70 15.70 15.57 -4.81
C ASN A 70 16.20 16.27 -3.52
N SER A 71 15.77 15.78 -2.38
CA SER A 71 16.18 16.34 -1.08
C SER A 71 17.07 15.37 -0.32
N THR A 72 18.10 15.90 0.33
CA THR A 72 18.94 15.17 1.31
C THR A 72 18.58 15.52 2.75
N THR A 73 17.67 16.46 2.94
CA THR A 73 17.22 16.93 4.27
C THR A 73 16.23 15.96 4.89
N ASN A 74 16.33 15.76 6.19
CA ASN A 74 15.36 14.97 6.93
C ASN A 74 14.01 15.71 7.01
N ALA A 75 12.91 14.96 6.88
CA ALA A 75 11.55 15.48 6.94
C ALA A 75 10.84 15.02 8.21
N ALA A 76 10.38 15.95 9.03
CA ALA A 76 9.40 15.66 10.07
C ALA A 76 7.98 15.69 9.49
N ASN A 77 7.66 16.69 8.68
CA ASN A 77 6.42 16.77 7.93
C ASN A 77 6.73 16.91 6.44
N LEU A 78 6.19 15.98 5.65
CA LEU A 78 6.27 16.00 4.19
C LEU A 78 4.91 15.58 3.63
N LEU A 79 4.27 16.49 2.93
CA LEU A 79 3.00 16.23 2.27
C LEU A 79 3.13 16.44 0.76
N PHE A 80 2.66 15.47 -0.01
CA PHE A 80 2.44 15.59 -1.45
C PHE A 80 0.97 15.36 -1.74
N ILE A 81 0.25 16.42 -2.07
CA ILE A 81 -1.17 16.38 -2.37
C ILE A 81 -1.39 16.80 -3.82
N GLY A 82 -1.83 15.88 -4.66
CA GLY A 82 -2.32 16.21 -5.99
C GLY A 82 -3.62 17.01 -5.86
N ASP A 83 -3.60 18.25 -6.35
CA ASP A 83 -4.64 19.24 -6.03
C ASP A 83 -6.03 18.86 -6.57
N ASP A 84 -6.07 18.29 -7.76
CA ASP A 84 -7.30 17.86 -8.44
C ASP A 84 -7.50 16.35 -8.33
N SER A 85 -8.63 15.90 -7.79
CA SER A 85 -8.93 14.49 -7.64
C SER A 85 -9.13 13.73 -8.96
N GLN A 86 -9.37 14.45 -10.06
CA GLN A 86 -9.62 13.88 -11.38
C GLN A 86 -8.39 13.91 -12.30
N ASN A 87 -7.38 14.70 -11.95
CA ASN A 87 -6.18 14.88 -12.74
C ASN A 87 -4.93 14.71 -11.88
N ILE A 88 -4.42 13.50 -11.85
CA ILE A 88 -3.35 13.10 -10.95
C ILE A 88 -2.02 13.77 -11.26
N SER A 89 -1.28 14.15 -10.23
CA SER A 89 0.04 14.80 -10.33
C SER A 89 1.16 13.79 -10.15
N THR A 90 2.36 14.10 -10.63
CA THR A 90 3.52 13.20 -10.56
C THR A 90 4.60 13.72 -9.60
N VAL A 91 5.12 12.85 -8.74
CA VAL A 91 6.36 13.05 -7.99
C VAL A 91 7.38 12.02 -8.48
N ALA A 92 8.40 12.49 -9.18
CA ALA A 92 9.51 11.70 -9.64
C ALA A 92 10.66 11.77 -8.61
N ILE A 93 11.10 10.62 -8.10
CA ILE A 93 12.27 10.54 -7.20
C ILE A 93 13.52 10.42 -8.05
N THR A 94 14.38 11.43 -8.00
CA THR A 94 15.46 11.59 -8.99
C THR A 94 16.86 11.23 -8.50
N GLY A 95 17.12 11.21 -7.21
CA GLY A 95 18.49 10.94 -6.76
C GLY A 95 18.58 10.29 -5.39
N ASN A 96 17.95 10.90 -4.42
CA ASN A 96 17.96 10.42 -3.06
C ASN A 96 16.57 9.89 -2.66
N TYR A 97 16.56 8.99 -1.69
CA TYR A 97 15.35 8.56 -1.02
C TYR A 97 14.87 9.64 -0.02
N ILE A 98 13.59 9.63 0.29
CA ILE A 98 12.99 10.47 1.31
C ILE A 98 13.47 10.00 2.68
N ARG A 99 13.98 10.93 3.49
CA ARG A 99 14.48 10.67 4.85
C ARG A 99 13.46 11.20 5.86
N LEU A 100 12.75 10.30 6.51
CA LEU A 100 11.77 10.65 7.53
C LEU A 100 12.43 10.68 8.89
N ARG A 101 12.34 11.80 9.57
CA ARG A 101 12.85 11.97 10.92
C ARG A 101 11.91 12.85 11.73
N GLN A 102 11.30 12.25 12.71
CA GLN A 102 10.53 12.95 13.72
C GLN A 102 11.50 13.60 14.73
N ASN A 103 11.14 14.77 15.23
CA ASN A 103 11.90 15.47 16.28
C ASN A 103 11.01 15.55 17.54
N THR A 104 10.59 16.77 17.92
CA THR A 104 9.70 17.01 19.06
C THR A 104 8.22 16.97 18.67
N GLU A 105 7.91 17.07 17.39
CA GLU A 105 6.56 17.07 16.84
C GLU A 105 6.20 15.71 16.25
N THR A 106 4.91 15.45 16.12
CA THR A 106 4.43 14.25 15.43
C THR A 106 4.83 14.27 13.96
N GLY A 107 5.55 13.24 13.51
CA GLY A 107 6.01 13.14 12.12
C GLY A 107 4.90 12.66 11.18
N HIS A 108 4.79 13.29 10.01
CA HIS A 108 3.81 12.94 8.99
C HIS A 108 4.45 12.86 7.60
N PHE A 109 4.30 11.73 6.93
CA PHE A 109 4.53 11.59 5.49
C PHE A 109 3.20 11.19 4.86
N LEU A 110 2.51 12.17 4.26
CA LEU A 110 1.17 11.99 3.74
C LEU A 110 1.13 12.27 2.24
N CYS A 111 0.57 11.34 1.49
CA CYS A 111 0.47 11.42 0.04
C CYS A 111 -0.96 11.14 -0.39
N LYS A 112 -1.52 12.03 -1.21
CA LYS A 112 -2.86 11.87 -1.76
C LYS A 112 -2.89 12.24 -3.23
N ASN A 113 -3.51 11.38 -4.04
CA ASN A 113 -3.70 11.62 -5.48
C ASN A 113 -2.39 11.93 -6.23
N ILE A 114 -1.34 11.12 -5.97
CA ILE A 114 0.00 11.29 -6.52
C ILE A 114 0.46 10.02 -7.24
N VAL A 115 1.05 10.21 -8.42
CA VAL A 115 1.87 9.16 -9.07
C VAL A 115 3.31 9.28 -8.58
N PHE A 116 3.81 8.27 -7.88
CA PHE A 116 5.23 8.13 -7.58
C PHE A 116 5.93 7.36 -8.69
N LYS A 117 6.96 7.97 -9.28
CA LYS A 117 7.82 7.34 -10.29
C LYS A 117 9.27 7.36 -9.84
N ALA A 118 9.99 6.29 -10.12
CA ALA A 118 11.45 6.29 -10.08
C ALA A 118 11.99 6.93 -11.37
N ALA A 119 12.89 7.90 -11.24
CA ALA A 119 13.61 8.43 -12.40
C ALA A 119 14.55 7.36 -12.99
N GLU A 120 15.01 7.59 -14.21
CA GLU A 120 16.02 6.74 -14.83
C GLU A 120 17.27 6.68 -13.96
N GLY A 121 17.80 5.47 -13.76
CA GLY A 121 18.97 5.25 -12.91
C GLY A 121 18.71 5.25 -11.40
N PHE A 122 17.47 5.45 -10.94
CA PHE A 122 17.14 5.36 -9.52
C PHE A 122 17.37 3.94 -8.97
N THR A 123 18.20 3.83 -7.93
CA THR A 123 18.66 2.52 -7.40
C THR A 123 18.22 2.27 -5.95
N ASN A 124 17.57 3.25 -5.31
CA ASN A 124 17.20 3.20 -3.90
C ASN A 124 15.73 2.79 -3.69
N TYR A 125 15.22 3.05 -2.52
CA TYR A 125 13.83 2.93 -2.08
C TYR A 125 13.19 4.32 -2.01
N LEU A 126 11.86 4.38 -1.95
CA LEU A 126 11.16 5.67 -1.89
C LEU A 126 11.49 6.42 -0.60
N PHE A 127 11.41 5.73 0.56
CA PHE A 127 11.69 6.38 1.84
C PHE A 127 12.33 5.46 2.89
N THR A 128 12.92 6.07 3.92
CA THR A 128 13.35 5.41 5.16
C THR A 128 13.07 6.27 6.37
N VAL A 129 13.00 5.65 7.55
CA VAL A 129 13.00 6.35 8.85
C VAL A 129 14.45 6.50 9.32
N TYR A 130 14.85 7.71 9.74
CA TYR A 130 16.25 8.07 9.98
C TYR A 130 16.61 8.29 11.44
N ALA A 131 15.67 8.41 12.35
CA ALA A 131 15.90 8.52 13.79
C ALA A 131 15.75 7.16 14.49
N ASP A 132 16.34 7.00 15.67
CA ASP A 132 16.19 5.79 16.49
C ASP A 132 14.88 5.83 17.30
N GLU A 133 13.79 6.06 16.60
CA GLU A 133 12.44 6.17 17.15
C GLU A 133 11.40 5.74 16.11
N SER A 134 10.16 5.55 16.57
CA SER A 134 9.04 5.28 15.70
C SER A 134 8.55 6.57 15.04
N PHE A 135 8.51 6.60 13.70
CA PHE A 135 7.89 7.68 12.94
C PHE A 135 6.36 7.57 13.02
N ALA A 136 5.66 8.67 13.31
CA ALA A 136 4.27 8.56 13.69
C ALA A 136 3.35 8.10 12.56
N ASN A 137 3.38 8.76 11.40
CA ASN A 137 2.39 8.49 10.36
C ASN A 137 2.99 8.48 8.96
N VAL A 138 2.76 7.40 8.21
CA VAL A 138 3.01 7.29 6.77
C VAL A 138 1.72 6.85 6.11
N ALA A 139 1.20 7.66 5.18
CA ALA A 139 -0.07 7.38 4.51
C ALA A 139 -0.01 7.66 3.00
N PHE A 140 -0.50 6.69 2.22
CA PHE A 140 -0.72 6.80 0.78
C PHE A 140 -2.20 6.59 0.51
N ASP A 141 -2.88 7.58 -0.03
CA ASP A 141 -4.30 7.56 -0.37
C ASP A 141 -4.49 7.95 -1.84
N GLN A 142 -5.19 7.13 -2.61
CA GLN A 142 -5.42 7.37 -4.04
C GLN A 142 -4.11 7.59 -4.83
N CYS A 143 -3.05 6.87 -4.47
CA CYS A 143 -1.74 7.00 -5.10
C CYS A 143 -1.52 5.91 -6.15
N GLN A 144 -0.67 6.22 -7.13
CA GLN A 144 -0.11 5.23 -8.05
C GLN A 144 1.39 5.11 -7.79
N ILE A 145 1.91 3.89 -7.65
CA ILE A 145 3.31 3.66 -7.32
C ILE A 145 3.96 2.77 -8.36
N ALA A 146 5.00 3.29 -9.03
CA ALA A 146 5.76 2.59 -10.06
C ALA A 146 7.27 2.87 -9.89
N LEU A 147 7.95 2.10 -9.06
CA LEU A 147 9.36 2.34 -8.66
C LEU A 147 10.38 1.46 -9.39
N ASN A 148 10.04 0.92 -10.58
CA ASN A 148 10.94 0.08 -11.39
C ASN A 148 11.59 -1.07 -10.60
N GLY A 149 10.80 -1.73 -9.75
CA GLY A 149 11.24 -2.85 -8.92
C GLY A 149 12.02 -2.48 -7.66
N LYS A 150 12.07 -1.21 -7.31
CA LYS A 150 12.68 -0.78 -6.04
C LYS A 150 11.67 -0.84 -4.90
N PRO A 151 12.13 -1.09 -3.65
CA PRO A 151 11.26 -1.10 -2.49
C PRO A 151 10.57 0.25 -2.27
N VAL A 152 9.38 0.24 -1.69
CA VAL A 152 8.73 1.47 -1.22
C VAL A 152 9.48 1.97 0.03
N SER A 153 9.80 1.09 0.97
CA SER A 153 10.61 1.47 2.11
C SER A 153 11.75 0.49 2.41
N ALA A 154 12.81 1.00 3.05
CA ALA A 154 13.84 0.19 3.68
C ALA A 154 14.21 0.79 5.04
N ILE A 155 13.83 0.09 6.13
CA ILE A 155 14.00 0.54 7.51
C ILE A 155 14.88 -0.51 8.22
N THR A 156 16.20 -0.35 8.11
CA THR A 156 17.16 -1.43 8.42
C THR A 156 17.87 -1.31 9.76
N ASN A 157 17.57 -0.29 10.58
CA ASN A 157 18.21 -0.10 11.87
C ASN A 157 17.27 -0.40 13.04
N ASP A 158 17.83 -0.85 14.15
CA ASP A 158 17.09 -1.05 15.40
C ASP A 158 16.37 0.23 15.81
N LYS A 159 15.23 0.06 16.52
CA LYS A 159 14.39 1.14 17.05
C LYS A 159 13.74 2.06 16.01
N ARG A 160 13.95 1.82 14.73
CA ARG A 160 13.32 2.57 13.66
C ARG A 160 12.10 1.84 13.17
N SER A 161 10.94 2.41 13.34
CA SER A 161 9.67 1.82 12.91
C SER A 161 8.69 2.91 12.47
N ILE A 162 7.46 2.51 12.17
CA ILE A 162 6.35 3.40 11.85
C ILE A 162 5.21 3.04 12.79
N ALA A 163 4.70 4.00 13.54
CA ALA A 163 3.57 3.76 14.43
C ALA A 163 2.28 3.50 13.64
N ASN A 164 2.03 4.26 12.58
CA ASN A 164 0.87 4.09 11.71
C ASN A 164 1.30 4.16 10.24
N PHE A 165 1.25 3.03 9.56
CA PHE A 165 1.42 2.92 8.11
C PHE A 165 0.07 2.59 7.47
N SER A 166 -0.32 3.34 6.47
CA SER A 166 -1.50 3.01 5.67
C SER A 166 -1.28 3.25 4.18
N MET A 167 -1.75 2.30 3.38
CA MET A 167 -1.85 2.42 1.94
C MET A 167 -3.26 2.05 1.56
N GLU A 168 -4.04 3.04 1.09
CA GLU A 168 -5.44 2.84 0.78
C GLU A 168 -5.80 3.41 -0.60
N ASN A 169 -6.77 2.80 -1.27
CA ASN A 169 -7.30 3.24 -2.56
C ASN A 169 -6.22 3.45 -3.64
N SER A 170 -5.14 2.69 -3.58
CA SER A 170 -3.93 2.94 -4.36
C SER A 170 -3.62 1.81 -5.34
N THR A 171 -2.93 2.13 -6.43
CA THR A 171 -2.51 1.18 -7.45
C THR A 171 -1.00 1.04 -7.47
N ILE A 172 -0.49 -0.17 -7.31
CA ILE A 172 0.94 -0.46 -7.23
C ILE A 172 1.33 -1.35 -8.41
N LYS A 173 2.11 -0.77 -9.32
CA LYS A 173 2.63 -1.46 -10.50
C LYS A 173 3.96 -2.13 -10.18
N ILE A 174 4.00 -3.45 -10.27
CA ILE A 174 5.18 -4.26 -10.02
C ILE A 174 5.83 -4.58 -11.37
N THR A 175 7.04 -4.12 -11.59
CA THR A 175 7.77 -4.33 -12.86
C THR A 175 9.04 -5.18 -12.69
N ALA A 176 9.44 -5.45 -11.45
CA ALA A 176 10.66 -6.22 -11.18
C ALA A 176 10.45 -7.72 -11.34
N VAL A 177 11.48 -8.39 -11.80
CA VAL A 177 11.60 -9.86 -11.76
C VAL A 177 12.14 -10.36 -10.42
N THR A 178 12.61 -9.44 -9.57
CA THR A 178 13.10 -9.68 -8.21
C THR A 178 12.07 -9.27 -7.18
N GLN A 179 12.28 -9.68 -5.95
CA GLN A 179 11.38 -9.38 -4.84
C GLN A 179 11.25 -7.86 -4.59
N GLN A 180 10.03 -7.38 -4.57
CA GLN A 180 9.71 -5.98 -4.25
C GLN A 180 9.01 -5.89 -2.89
N PHE A 181 9.46 -4.96 -2.06
CA PHE A 181 8.94 -4.77 -0.71
C PHE A 181 8.14 -3.46 -0.61
N ILE A 182 7.04 -3.48 0.14
CA ILE A 182 6.36 -2.26 0.56
C ILE A 182 7.01 -1.75 1.85
N ILE A 183 7.05 -2.58 2.90
CA ILE A 183 7.81 -2.29 4.12
C ILE A 183 8.89 -3.37 4.26
N ASN A 184 10.14 -2.97 4.16
CA ASN A 184 11.28 -3.86 4.34
C ASN A 184 12.10 -3.45 5.56
N THR A 185 12.20 -4.35 6.53
CA THR A 185 13.04 -4.19 7.70
C THR A 185 14.17 -5.22 7.67
N SER A 186 15.17 -5.02 8.52
CA SER A 186 16.20 -6.05 8.69
C SER A 186 15.64 -7.25 9.45
N SER A 187 15.92 -8.46 8.97
CA SER A 187 15.49 -9.71 9.61
C SER A 187 15.99 -9.91 11.05
N ASN A 188 17.05 -9.20 11.44
CA ASN A 188 17.70 -9.33 12.74
C ASN A 188 17.36 -8.18 13.70
N LYS A 189 16.39 -7.33 13.36
CA LYS A 189 16.06 -6.13 14.11
C LYS A 189 14.66 -6.21 14.70
N ASN A 190 14.57 -5.97 16.01
CA ASN A 190 13.30 -5.90 16.72
C ASN A 190 12.75 -4.49 16.57
N GLN A 191 11.71 -4.36 15.74
CA GLN A 191 11.04 -3.09 15.47
C GLN A 191 9.55 -3.28 15.71
N ASP A 192 8.93 -2.36 16.45
CA ASP A 192 7.52 -2.41 16.78
C ASP A 192 6.73 -1.43 15.92
N TYR A 193 5.80 -1.99 15.15
CA TYR A 193 4.84 -1.25 14.34
C TYR A 193 3.49 -1.28 15.05
N GLY A 194 2.78 -0.14 15.05
CA GLY A 194 1.44 -0.05 15.62
C GLY A 194 0.40 -0.58 14.64
N ASN A 195 -0.10 0.29 13.76
CA ASN A 195 -1.09 -0.06 12.76
C ASN A 195 -0.43 -0.15 11.37
N VAL A 196 -0.62 -1.28 10.70
CA VAL A 196 -0.19 -1.49 9.31
C VAL A 196 -1.43 -1.84 8.48
N ILE A 197 -1.83 -0.95 7.58
CA ILE A 197 -3.09 -1.04 6.83
C ILE A 197 -2.81 -1.06 5.34
N PHE A 198 -3.31 -2.09 4.67
CA PHE A 198 -3.46 -2.19 3.22
C PHE A 198 -4.93 -2.39 2.90
N ARG A 199 -5.60 -1.38 2.37
CA ARG A 199 -7.03 -1.45 2.10
C ARG A 199 -7.38 -0.89 0.73
N ASN A 200 -8.22 -1.61 0.00
CA ASN A 200 -8.73 -1.19 -1.29
C ASN A 200 -7.60 -0.83 -2.29
N ASN A 201 -6.55 -1.66 -2.34
CA ASN A 201 -5.43 -1.43 -3.25
C ASN A 201 -5.40 -2.47 -4.37
N THR A 202 -4.92 -2.06 -5.53
CA THR A 202 -4.56 -2.94 -6.63
C THR A 202 -3.04 -3.09 -6.71
N PHE A 203 -2.55 -4.32 -6.57
CA PHE A 203 -1.16 -4.70 -6.81
C PHE A 203 -1.11 -5.56 -8.05
N TYR A 204 -0.35 -5.19 -9.07
CA TYR A 204 -0.36 -5.93 -10.32
C TYR A 204 0.97 -5.94 -11.07
N CYS A 205 1.20 -6.99 -11.86
CA CYS A 205 2.32 -7.11 -12.78
C CYS A 205 1.83 -7.02 -14.24
N PRO A 206 2.07 -5.91 -14.97
CA PRO A 206 1.54 -5.72 -16.32
C PRO A 206 2.19 -6.62 -17.36
N SER A 207 3.38 -7.13 -17.12
CA SER A 207 4.07 -8.05 -18.05
C SER A 207 3.51 -9.48 -18.02
N GLY A 208 2.58 -9.78 -17.10
CA GLY A 208 2.07 -11.14 -16.88
C GLY A 208 3.14 -12.12 -16.37
N LYS A 209 4.32 -11.63 -16.00
CA LYS A 209 5.40 -12.44 -15.44
C LYS A 209 5.24 -12.56 -13.93
N VAL A 210 5.71 -13.67 -13.38
CA VAL A 210 5.82 -13.85 -11.95
C VAL A 210 6.79 -12.83 -11.37
N ASN A 211 6.30 -12.04 -10.44
CA ASN A 211 7.11 -11.14 -9.63
C ASN A 211 6.78 -11.40 -8.17
N GLN A 212 7.77 -11.26 -7.31
CA GLN A 212 7.59 -11.46 -5.88
C GLN A 212 7.24 -10.12 -5.22
N LEU A 213 6.04 -10.04 -4.66
CA LEU A 213 5.64 -8.92 -3.80
C LEU A 213 5.69 -9.35 -2.34
N VAL A 214 6.25 -8.48 -1.49
CA VAL A 214 6.19 -8.62 -0.04
C VAL A 214 5.64 -7.32 0.55
N LEU A 215 4.50 -7.40 1.20
CA LEU A 215 3.87 -6.24 1.87
C LEU A 215 4.68 -5.82 3.10
N PHE A 216 5.15 -6.79 3.88
CA PHE A 216 5.95 -6.54 5.06
C PHE A 216 7.03 -7.62 5.23
N ASN A 217 8.27 -7.22 5.36
CA ASN A 217 9.38 -8.12 5.68
C ASN A 217 10.08 -7.68 6.95
N GLY A 218 9.95 -8.47 8.01
CA GLY A 218 10.54 -8.20 9.31
C GLY A 218 10.39 -9.37 10.26
N SER A 219 11.14 -10.47 10.01
CA SER A 219 11.00 -11.74 10.75
C SER A 219 11.28 -11.65 12.25
N ALA A 220 11.93 -10.58 12.74
CA ALA A 220 12.11 -10.31 14.16
C ALA A 220 11.24 -9.15 14.67
N SER A 221 10.50 -8.49 13.77
CA SER A 221 9.69 -7.30 14.10
C SER A 221 8.28 -7.67 14.55
N GLY A 222 7.59 -6.73 15.22
CA GLY A 222 6.21 -6.87 15.67
C GLY A 222 5.25 -5.90 14.97
N ILE A 223 4.01 -6.35 14.75
CA ILE A 223 2.88 -5.51 14.34
C ILE A 223 1.76 -5.70 15.37
N ALA A 224 1.28 -4.59 15.94
CA ALA A 224 0.16 -4.62 16.87
C ALA A 224 -1.17 -4.90 16.15
N ASN A 225 -1.43 -4.19 15.05
CA ASN A 225 -2.65 -4.37 14.26
C ASN A 225 -2.31 -4.40 12.76
N LEU A 226 -2.60 -5.51 12.10
CA LEU A 226 -2.44 -5.68 10.65
C LEU A 226 -3.82 -5.74 9.98
N THR A 227 -4.03 -4.90 8.98
CA THR A 227 -5.23 -4.91 8.14
C THR A 227 -4.84 -5.14 6.68
N ILE A 228 -5.43 -6.15 6.04
CA ILE A 228 -5.31 -6.44 4.61
C ILE A 228 -6.72 -6.71 4.10
N GLU A 229 -7.41 -5.69 3.63
CA GLU A 229 -8.83 -5.76 3.29
C GLU A 229 -9.13 -5.21 1.91
N ASN A 230 -9.98 -5.90 1.17
CA ASN A 230 -10.46 -5.45 -0.14
C ASN A 230 -9.32 -5.12 -1.14
N ASN A 231 -8.22 -5.88 -1.13
CA ASN A 231 -7.15 -5.68 -2.09
C ASN A 231 -7.26 -6.68 -3.25
N THR A 232 -6.80 -6.26 -4.42
CA THR A 232 -6.65 -7.11 -5.61
C THR A 232 -5.18 -7.33 -5.91
N PHE A 233 -4.76 -8.60 -5.98
CA PHE A 233 -3.39 -9.02 -6.28
C PHE A 233 -3.37 -9.82 -7.58
N ILE A 234 -2.72 -9.29 -8.63
CA ILE A 234 -2.73 -9.86 -9.98
C ILE A 234 -1.34 -10.28 -10.42
N ASN A 235 -1.15 -11.59 -10.66
CA ASN A 235 0.12 -12.19 -11.10
C ASN A 235 1.30 -11.90 -10.15
N LEU A 236 1.01 -11.87 -8.87
CA LEU A 236 1.99 -11.59 -7.83
C LEU A 236 2.13 -12.80 -6.94
N GLU A 237 3.34 -13.22 -6.76
CA GLU A 237 3.68 -14.37 -5.95
C GLU A 237 4.74 -13.99 -4.93
N THR A 238 4.87 -14.81 -3.94
CA THR A 238 5.95 -14.71 -2.96
C THR A 238 6.51 -16.11 -2.75
N ASN A 239 7.74 -16.17 -2.34
CA ASN A 239 8.32 -17.43 -1.89
C ASN A 239 7.75 -17.81 -0.51
N THR A 240 8.25 -18.86 0.08
CA THR A 240 7.87 -19.31 1.43
C THR A 240 8.02 -18.26 2.53
N GLY A 241 8.62 -17.09 2.22
CA GLY A 241 8.68 -15.93 3.13
C GLY A 241 7.35 -15.25 3.38
N GLY A 242 6.39 -15.39 2.45
CA GLY A 242 5.05 -14.82 2.59
C GLY A 242 4.93 -13.35 2.14
N TYR A 243 3.68 -12.92 1.90
CA TYR A 243 3.38 -11.49 1.71
C TYR A 243 3.67 -10.69 2.98
N VAL A 244 3.42 -11.28 4.14
CA VAL A 244 3.78 -10.72 5.43
C VAL A 244 4.67 -11.72 6.17
N ASN A 245 5.95 -11.41 6.25
CA ASN A 245 6.94 -12.14 7.03
C ASN A 245 7.22 -11.34 8.31
N ILE A 246 6.77 -11.84 9.46
CA ILE A 246 6.70 -11.08 10.70
C ILE A 246 7.10 -11.94 11.90
N GLY A 247 7.78 -11.35 12.88
CA GLY A 247 8.12 -12.04 14.13
C GLY A 247 6.89 -12.21 15.01
N ASN A 248 6.34 -11.10 15.45
CA ASN A 248 5.19 -11.05 16.34
C ASN A 248 4.01 -10.35 15.70
N LEU A 249 2.87 -10.99 15.64
CA LEU A 249 1.62 -10.43 15.12
C LEU A 249 0.55 -10.57 16.20
N ALA A 250 0.06 -9.41 16.72
CA ALA A 250 -0.92 -9.43 17.80
C ALA A 250 -2.34 -9.58 17.25
N LYS A 251 -2.77 -8.68 16.36
CA LYS A 251 -4.11 -8.69 15.78
C LYS A 251 -4.10 -8.61 14.27
N THR A 252 -5.07 -9.27 13.62
CA THR A 252 -5.24 -9.24 12.17
C THR A 252 -6.68 -9.02 11.73
N SER A 253 -6.85 -8.28 10.63
CA SER A 253 -8.07 -8.28 9.82
C SER A 253 -7.67 -8.51 8.36
N ILE A 254 -7.93 -9.71 7.85
CA ILE A 254 -7.56 -10.13 6.50
C ILE A 254 -8.81 -10.66 5.83
N LYS A 255 -9.46 -9.83 5.00
CA LYS A 255 -10.75 -10.21 4.40
C LYS A 255 -11.00 -9.59 3.05
N ASN A 256 -11.87 -10.23 2.29
CA ASN A 256 -12.39 -9.74 1.03
C ASN A 256 -11.30 -9.41 0.00
N ASN A 257 -10.15 -10.10 0.06
CA ASN A 257 -9.10 -9.91 -0.94
C ASN A 257 -9.29 -10.87 -2.12
N ILE A 258 -8.90 -10.43 -3.33
CA ILE A 258 -8.81 -11.26 -4.52
C ILE A 258 -7.34 -11.51 -4.83
N PHE A 259 -6.93 -12.77 -4.88
CA PHE A 259 -5.65 -13.23 -5.41
C PHE A 259 -5.91 -13.92 -6.75
N TRP A 260 -5.35 -13.38 -7.80
CA TRP A 260 -5.52 -13.89 -9.16
C TRP A 260 -4.17 -14.16 -9.81
N THR A 261 -3.98 -15.35 -10.37
CA THR A 261 -2.76 -15.68 -11.11
C THR A 261 -3.02 -16.63 -12.26
N ASN A 262 -2.32 -16.39 -13.36
CA ASN A 262 -2.22 -17.31 -14.50
C ASN A 262 -0.74 -17.69 -14.78
N THR A 263 0.16 -17.45 -13.85
CA THR A 263 1.59 -17.70 -14.00
C THR A 263 1.96 -19.07 -13.45
N ASP A 264 2.84 -19.78 -14.18
CA ASP A 264 3.34 -21.10 -13.79
C ASP A 264 4.46 -21.00 -12.77
N GLY A 265 4.47 -21.97 -11.85
CA GLY A 265 5.55 -22.15 -10.92
C GLY A 265 5.35 -23.35 -9.99
N THR A 266 6.43 -23.70 -9.29
CA THR A 266 6.43 -24.78 -8.30
C THR A 266 6.75 -24.21 -6.93
N GLY A 267 6.02 -24.63 -5.91
CA GLY A 267 6.28 -24.22 -4.53
C GLY A 267 5.02 -23.73 -3.81
N ASN A 268 5.24 -23.09 -2.69
CA ASN A 268 4.17 -22.55 -1.85
C ASN A 268 4.16 -21.03 -1.96
N VAL A 269 2.97 -20.47 -2.12
CA VAL A 269 2.70 -19.04 -1.93
C VAL A 269 2.00 -18.88 -0.59
N VAL A 270 2.53 -18.03 0.26
CA VAL A 270 2.04 -17.83 1.63
C VAL A 270 1.61 -16.37 1.81
N ILE A 271 0.47 -16.14 2.43
CA ILE A 271 0.04 -14.78 2.74
C ILE A 271 0.71 -14.31 4.04
N ILE A 272 0.49 -15.02 5.13
CA ILE A 272 1.05 -14.64 6.43
C ILE A 272 2.02 -15.70 6.94
N ARG A 273 3.23 -15.28 7.27
CA ARG A 273 4.25 -16.12 7.92
C ARG A 273 4.67 -15.52 9.25
N PRO A 274 3.98 -15.85 10.36
CA PRO A 274 4.45 -15.49 11.69
C PRO A 274 5.65 -16.35 12.07
N GLN A 275 6.68 -15.75 12.67
CA GLN A 275 7.93 -16.44 13.01
C GLN A 275 7.98 -16.84 14.50
N ILE A 276 7.37 -16.04 15.39
CA ILE A 276 7.48 -16.21 16.84
C ILE A 276 6.08 -16.41 17.44
N THR A 277 5.18 -15.47 17.24
CA THR A 277 3.81 -15.56 17.74
C THR A 277 2.79 -15.39 16.62
N SER A 278 1.76 -16.22 16.67
CA SER A 278 0.61 -16.12 15.78
C SER A 278 -0.42 -15.15 16.34
N PRO A 279 -1.22 -14.52 15.48
CA PRO A 279 -2.28 -13.59 15.90
C PRO A 279 -3.34 -14.31 16.73
N THR A 280 -4.00 -13.56 17.61
CA THR A 280 -5.08 -14.02 18.44
C THR A 280 -6.35 -13.19 18.19
N GLY A 281 -7.45 -13.89 17.90
CA GLY A 281 -8.81 -13.36 18.06
C GLY A 281 -9.23 -12.27 17.08
N ASP A 282 -9.01 -12.46 15.76
CA ASP A 282 -9.41 -11.49 14.75
C ASP A 282 -10.10 -12.11 13.55
N ILE A 283 -10.17 -11.38 12.44
CA ILE A 283 -10.87 -11.78 11.23
C ILE A 283 -9.87 -12.26 10.20
N CYS A 284 -10.06 -13.49 9.71
CA CYS A 284 -9.42 -13.98 8.50
C CYS A 284 -10.46 -14.79 7.73
N ALA A 285 -11.14 -14.14 6.79
CA ALA A 285 -12.28 -14.72 6.08
C ALA A 285 -12.46 -14.12 4.68
N ASP A 286 -13.20 -14.81 3.86
CA ASP A 286 -13.65 -14.31 2.56
C ASP A 286 -12.52 -13.84 1.63
N ASN A 287 -11.38 -14.51 1.67
CA ASN A 287 -10.27 -14.25 0.76
C ASN A 287 -10.33 -15.21 -0.43
N LEU A 288 -10.49 -14.66 -1.62
CA LEU A 288 -10.72 -15.42 -2.85
C LEU A 288 -9.41 -15.70 -3.57
N LEU A 289 -9.28 -16.90 -4.12
CA LEU A 289 -8.17 -17.32 -4.95
C LEU A 289 -8.65 -17.86 -6.28
N TYR A 290 -8.27 -17.21 -7.37
CA TYR A 290 -8.36 -17.76 -8.71
C TYR A 290 -6.98 -18.04 -9.27
N LYS A 291 -6.73 -19.28 -9.65
CA LYS A 291 -5.47 -19.69 -10.27
C LYS A 291 -5.71 -20.70 -11.38
N THR A 292 -4.98 -20.57 -12.45
CA THR A 292 -4.98 -21.55 -13.53
C THR A 292 -3.85 -22.58 -13.40
N MET A 293 -2.98 -22.44 -12.40
CA MET A 293 -1.68 -23.10 -12.27
C MET A 293 -1.47 -23.83 -10.94
N THR A 294 -0.36 -24.55 -10.82
CA THR A 294 -0.13 -25.60 -9.82
C THR A 294 0.45 -25.13 -8.47
N TYR A 295 0.71 -23.85 -8.28
CA TYR A 295 1.18 -23.34 -6.97
C TYR A 295 0.25 -23.73 -5.83
N ASN A 296 0.83 -24.16 -4.71
CA ASN A 296 0.08 -24.34 -3.47
C ASN A 296 0.01 -23.01 -2.72
N TRP A 297 -1.19 -22.48 -2.60
CA TRP A 297 -1.46 -21.25 -1.86
C TRP A 297 -1.95 -21.55 -0.46
N GLN A 298 -1.43 -20.84 0.52
CA GLN A 298 -1.76 -20.98 1.94
C GLN A 298 -2.02 -19.59 2.53
N MET A 299 -3.07 -19.46 3.34
CA MET A 299 -3.29 -18.23 4.08
C MET A 299 -2.18 -18.06 5.13
N PHE A 300 -1.90 -19.10 5.91
CA PHE A 300 -0.83 -19.10 6.88
C PHE A 300 0.23 -20.16 6.56
N TYR A 301 1.48 -19.87 6.86
CA TYR A 301 2.59 -20.78 6.64
C TYR A 301 2.36 -22.14 7.33
N GLY A 302 2.53 -23.20 6.57
CA GLY A 302 2.32 -24.57 7.05
C GLY A 302 0.85 -25.03 7.08
N GLY A 303 -0.08 -24.23 6.56
CA GLY A 303 -1.51 -24.56 6.47
C GLY A 303 -2.20 -24.66 7.82
N LYS A 304 -1.68 -24.00 8.86
CA LYS A 304 -2.26 -24.01 10.21
C LYS A 304 -2.94 -22.67 10.48
N LEU A 305 -4.26 -22.72 10.63
CA LEU A 305 -5.04 -21.54 11.02
C LEU A 305 -4.76 -21.22 12.51
N PRO A 306 -4.40 -19.96 12.83
CA PRO A 306 -3.86 -19.61 14.15
C PRO A 306 -4.92 -19.39 15.23
N PHE A 307 -6.19 -19.20 14.87
CA PHE A 307 -7.30 -18.96 15.80
C PHE A 307 -8.60 -19.56 15.27
N GLU A 308 -9.57 -19.75 16.15
CA GLU A 308 -10.90 -20.26 15.80
C GLU A 308 -11.64 -19.24 14.90
N GLY A 309 -12.25 -19.72 13.81
CA GLY A 309 -12.94 -18.90 12.82
C GLY A 309 -12.03 -18.31 11.74
N ALA A 310 -10.71 -18.55 11.78
CA ALA A 310 -9.86 -18.24 10.65
C ALA A 310 -10.15 -19.20 9.48
N GLU A 311 -10.14 -18.68 8.25
CA GLU A 311 -10.41 -19.42 7.03
C GLU A 311 -9.19 -19.48 6.12
N GLU A 312 -9.05 -20.57 5.38
CA GLU A 312 -8.13 -20.66 4.25
C GLU A 312 -8.67 -19.87 3.04
N LEU A 313 -7.84 -19.72 2.03
CA LEU A 313 -8.23 -19.09 0.77
C LEU A 313 -9.36 -19.88 0.09
N LYS A 314 -10.42 -19.20 -0.30
CA LYS A 314 -11.55 -19.77 -1.05
C LYS A 314 -11.18 -19.90 -2.52
N ALA A 315 -10.88 -21.11 -2.96
CA ALA A 315 -10.56 -21.37 -4.36
C ALA A 315 -11.80 -21.18 -5.25
N LEU A 316 -11.67 -20.34 -6.28
CA LEU A 316 -12.71 -20.11 -7.27
C LEU A 316 -12.57 -21.07 -8.45
N THR A 317 -13.71 -21.51 -8.98
CA THR A 317 -13.80 -22.36 -10.19
C THR A 317 -13.96 -21.52 -11.47
N SER A 318 -14.36 -20.27 -11.35
CA SER A 318 -14.52 -19.31 -12.45
C SER A 318 -13.69 -18.05 -12.18
N ASN A 319 -13.27 -17.39 -13.25
CA ASN A 319 -12.50 -16.15 -13.14
C ASN A 319 -13.41 -15.03 -12.62
N PRO A 320 -13.09 -14.37 -11.51
CA PRO A 320 -13.93 -13.34 -10.91
C PRO A 320 -14.06 -12.06 -11.76
N PHE A 321 -13.24 -11.90 -12.79
CA PHE A 321 -13.28 -10.76 -13.71
C PHE A 321 -14.02 -11.03 -15.01
N ASP A 322 -14.50 -12.26 -15.25
CA ASP A 322 -15.30 -12.58 -16.44
C ASP A 322 -16.67 -11.90 -16.36
N GLY A 323 -16.95 -10.99 -17.30
CA GLY A 323 -18.13 -10.13 -17.28
C GLY A 323 -17.95 -8.83 -16.49
N GLY A 324 -16.76 -8.60 -15.91
CA GLY A 324 -16.30 -7.35 -15.34
C GLY A 324 -15.25 -6.67 -16.23
N THR A 325 -14.19 -6.11 -15.63
CA THR A 325 -13.05 -5.52 -16.35
C THR A 325 -11.76 -6.18 -15.93
N PHE A 326 -10.92 -6.56 -16.91
CA PHE A 326 -9.57 -7.04 -16.68
C PHE A 326 -8.61 -6.36 -17.67
N ASP A 327 -8.00 -5.26 -17.25
CA ASP A 327 -7.03 -4.51 -18.04
C ASP A 327 -5.65 -4.53 -17.38
N LEU A 328 -4.85 -5.51 -17.76
CA LEU A 328 -3.53 -5.74 -17.21
C LEU A 328 -2.53 -4.61 -17.57
N ALA A 329 -2.73 -3.95 -18.70
CA ALA A 329 -1.83 -2.87 -19.15
C ALA A 329 -1.97 -1.62 -18.27
N ASN A 330 -3.20 -1.28 -17.92
CA ASN A 330 -3.54 -0.07 -17.17
C ASN A 330 -3.76 -0.33 -15.67
N GLY A 331 -3.79 -1.61 -15.23
CA GLY A 331 -4.01 -1.97 -13.83
C GLY A 331 -5.45 -1.75 -13.36
N ILE A 332 -6.42 -1.98 -14.26
CA ILE A 332 -7.84 -1.82 -13.95
C ILE A 332 -8.48 -3.22 -13.86
N PHE A 333 -8.95 -3.57 -12.67
CA PHE A 333 -9.55 -4.88 -12.39
C PHE A 333 -10.84 -4.68 -11.61
N VAL A 334 -11.98 -4.80 -12.29
CA VAL A 334 -13.30 -4.70 -11.69
C VAL A 334 -13.93 -6.08 -11.73
N PRO A 335 -14.16 -6.73 -10.58
CA PRO A 335 -14.82 -8.03 -10.56
C PRO A 335 -16.25 -7.93 -11.09
N ASN A 336 -16.79 -9.06 -11.55
CA ASN A 336 -18.19 -9.12 -11.93
C ASN A 336 -19.12 -8.96 -10.72
N ALA A 337 -20.43 -8.86 -10.96
CA ALA A 337 -21.42 -8.56 -9.92
C ALA A 337 -21.48 -9.59 -8.77
N GLU A 338 -21.09 -10.85 -9.04
CA GLU A 338 -21.05 -11.91 -8.01
C GLU A 338 -19.96 -11.64 -6.97
N TYR A 339 -18.85 -11.01 -7.40
CA TYR A 339 -17.68 -10.75 -6.57
C TYR A 339 -17.46 -9.26 -6.29
N ALA A 340 -18.47 -8.42 -6.48
CA ALA A 340 -18.35 -6.96 -6.36
C ALA A 340 -17.99 -6.45 -4.95
N GLU A 341 -18.16 -7.28 -3.91
CA GLU A 341 -17.79 -6.96 -2.52
C GLU A 341 -16.32 -7.29 -2.20
N TYR A 342 -15.61 -7.93 -3.14
CA TYR A 342 -14.26 -8.39 -2.97
C TYR A 342 -13.28 -7.56 -3.80
N GLY A 343 -12.03 -7.52 -3.35
CA GLY A 343 -10.96 -6.84 -4.06
C GLY A 343 -11.06 -5.31 -4.00
N ALA A 344 -10.20 -4.67 -4.75
CA ALA A 344 -10.18 -3.22 -4.87
C ALA A 344 -11.33 -2.72 -5.76
N THR A 345 -11.88 -1.58 -5.39
CA THR A 345 -12.96 -0.87 -6.11
C THR A 345 -12.50 0.46 -6.69
N ASN A 346 -11.19 0.67 -6.82
CA ASN A 346 -10.53 1.87 -7.31
C ASN A 346 -10.21 1.83 -8.83
#